data_a70be287957407421c7d6d54cf6d05b1
#
_entry.id   a70be287957407421c7d6d54cf6d05b1
#
_cell.length_a   1.000
_cell.length_b   1.000
_cell.length_c   1.000
_cell.angle_alpha   90.00
_cell.angle_beta   90.00
_cell.angle_gamma   90.00
#
_symmetry.space_group_name_H-M   'P 1'
#
loop_
_entity.id
_entity.type
_entity.pdbx_description
1 polymer ?
#
loop_
_entity_poly.entity_id
_entity_poly.type
_entity_poly.pdbx_seq_one_letter_code
_entity_poly.pdbx_strand_id
1 'polypeptide(L)'
;VAGIAAVIGYLHTGLEKTMEQKTWWMCITYPERIDYVSFQVNELAFVLAIEKLLAIEVPQKATWMRMCLSELTRIHSHLVWLGTSALELGAISMFWYTFDDRDMTLDLFEMVCGTRMHTRYFQTGGLAEDIPEGFYEQARAWCKKMPKAIDEYEAILEGAERYGKPVWATEVGYCALESGCFGGTHFLRPEPWGTAW
;
A
#
# COMPACT_ATOMS: atom_id res chain seq x y z
N VAL A 1 10.28 19.87 18.05
CA VAL A 1 8.96 19.49 18.59
C VAL A 1 9.13 19.25 20.10
N ALA A 2 8.45 20.04 20.93
CA ALA A 2 8.56 19.94 22.40
C ALA A 2 7.54 18.96 23.01
N GLY A 3 6.50 18.58 22.27
CA GLY A 3 5.50 17.61 22.69
C GLY A 3 4.41 17.45 21.66
N ILE A 4 3.75 16.29 21.67
CA ILE A 4 2.60 15.97 20.83
C ILE A 4 1.47 15.51 21.73
N ALA A 5 0.29 16.10 21.57
CA ALA A 5 -0.95 15.68 22.21
C ALA A 5 -1.94 15.22 21.15
N ALA A 6 -2.19 13.90 21.09
CA ALA A 6 -3.16 13.34 20.17
C ALA A 6 -4.58 13.50 20.74
N VAL A 7 -5.49 14.07 19.94
CA VAL A 7 -6.92 14.17 20.28
C VAL A 7 -7.66 13.10 19.47
N ILE A 8 -7.92 11.97 20.10
CA ILE A 8 -8.56 10.81 19.49
C ILE A 8 -10.07 11.04 19.39
N GLY A 9 -10.67 10.60 18.26
CA GLY A 9 -12.13 10.59 18.06
C GLY A 9 -12.65 11.53 16.98
N TYR A 10 -11.93 12.58 16.61
CA TYR A 10 -12.41 13.52 15.58
C TYR A 10 -12.59 12.90 14.19
N LEU A 11 -11.85 11.85 13.86
CA LEU A 11 -11.97 11.11 12.60
C LEU A 11 -12.74 9.79 12.75
N HIS A 12 -13.36 9.54 13.90
CA HIS A 12 -14.14 8.33 14.12
C HIS A 12 -15.40 8.32 13.26
N THR A 13 -15.57 7.28 12.45
CA THR A 13 -16.66 7.13 11.48
C THR A 13 -17.69 6.09 11.91
N GLY A 14 -17.48 5.38 13.01
CA GLY A 14 -18.38 4.35 13.53
C GLY A 14 -18.50 3.12 12.61
N LEU A 15 -17.45 2.76 11.88
CA LEU A 15 -17.45 1.64 10.94
C LEU A 15 -17.85 0.33 11.61
N GLU A 16 -17.29 0.02 12.76
CA GLU A 16 -17.54 -1.21 13.49
C GLU A 16 -19.02 -1.32 13.87
N LYS A 17 -19.61 -0.21 14.37
CA LYS A 17 -21.02 -0.18 14.73
C LYS A 17 -21.93 -0.31 13.52
N THR A 18 -21.53 0.22 12.40
CA THR A 18 -22.25 0.07 11.13
C THR A 18 -22.20 -1.38 10.63
N MET A 19 -21.05 -2.04 10.77
CA MET A 19 -20.87 -3.43 10.36
C MET A 19 -21.73 -4.41 11.17
N GLU A 20 -21.97 -4.14 12.47
CA GLU A 20 -22.89 -4.94 13.29
C GLU A 20 -24.32 -5.01 12.74
N GLN A 21 -24.74 -4.01 11.97
CA GLN A 21 -26.07 -3.91 11.38
C GLN A 21 -26.17 -4.52 9.98
N LYS A 22 -25.11 -5.11 9.48
CA LYS A 22 -25.00 -5.64 8.11
C LYS A 22 -24.62 -7.10 8.12
N THR A 23 -24.92 -7.78 7.01
CA THR A 23 -24.42 -9.13 6.78
C THR A 23 -22.92 -9.09 6.49
N TRP A 24 -22.20 -10.11 6.91
CA TRP A 24 -20.73 -10.15 6.79
C TRP A 24 -20.22 -9.93 5.35
N TRP A 25 -20.90 -10.46 4.35
CA TRP A 25 -20.52 -10.27 2.95
C TRP A 25 -20.72 -8.83 2.44
N MET A 26 -21.63 -8.06 3.04
CA MET A 26 -21.79 -6.63 2.75
C MET A 26 -20.68 -5.80 3.42
N CYS A 27 -20.09 -6.34 4.46
CA CYS A 27 -19.05 -5.65 5.22
C CYS A 27 -17.68 -5.60 4.53
N ILE A 28 -17.46 -6.38 3.48
CA ILE A 28 -16.17 -6.48 2.80
C ILE A 28 -15.63 -5.16 2.26
N THR A 29 -16.52 -4.20 1.99
CA THR A 29 -16.15 -2.88 1.49
C THR A 29 -15.65 -1.91 2.57
N TYR A 30 -15.90 -2.19 3.85
CA TYR A 30 -15.50 -1.30 4.94
C TYR A 30 -14.00 -1.39 5.26
N PRO A 31 -13.38 -2.57 5.36
CA PRO A 31 -11.96 -2.68 5.63
C PRO A 31 -11.07 -1.92 4.65
N GLU A 32 -11.42 -1.89 3.37
CA GLU A 32 -10.68 -1.15 2.36
C GLU A 32 -10.58 0.36 2.62
N ARG A 33 -11.48 0.91 3.45
CA ARG A 33 -11.57 2.33 3.77
C ARG A 33 -10.91 2.69 5.09
N ILE A 34 -10.44 1.71 5.83
CA ILE A 34 -9.71 1.93 7.10
C ILE A 34 -8.31 2.46 6.78
N ASP A 35 -7.54 1.72 6.00
CA ASP A 35 -6.31 2.19 5.39
C ASP A 35 -6.51 2.23 3.87
N TYR A 36 -6.91 3.39 3.38
CA TYR A 36 -7.30 3.61 1.99
C TYR A 36 -6.13 3.55 1.00
N VAL A 37 -4.88 3.56 1.46
CA VAL A 37 -3.70 3.34 0.61
C VAL A 37 -3.23 1.89 0.59
N SER A 38 -3.67 1.06 1.56
CA SER A 38 -3.44 -0.39 1.62
C SER A 38 -4.74 -1.18 1.55
N PHE A 39 -5.67 -0.74 0.76
CA PHE A 39 -7.06 -1.22 0.71
C PHE A 39 -7.17 -2.74 0.51
N GLN A 40 -6.41 -3.35 -0.38
CA GLN A 40 -6.47 -4.80 -0.63
C GLN A 40 -5.87 -5.62 0.52
N VAL A 41 -4.88 -5.10 1.24
CA VAL A 41 -4.32 -5.79 2.41
C VAL A 41 -5.34 -5.85 3.54
N ASN A 42 -6.09 -4.75 3.76
CA ASN A 42 -7.17 -4.72 4.74
C ASN A 42 -8.33 -5.64 4.34
N GLU A 43 -8.70 -5.64 3.08
CA GLU A 43 -9.69 -6.56 2.53
C GLU A 43 -9.27 -8.02 2.74
N LEU A 44 -8.01 -8.33 2.45
CA LEU A 44 -7.45 -9.67 2.64
C LEU A 44 -7.56 -10.14 4.10
N ALA A 45 -7.22 -9.29 5.06
CA ALA A 45 -7.29 -9.61 6.47
C ALA A 45 -8.72 -10.00 6.88
N PHE A 46 -9.72 -9.25 6.41
CA PHE A 46 -11.13 -9.52 6.67
C PHE A 46 -11.60 -10.83 6.04
N VAL A 47 -11.26 -11.06 4.78
CA VAL A 47 -11.63 -12.27 4.03
C VAL A 47 -11.00 -13.51 4.67
N LEU A 48 -9.71 -13.46 5.02
CA LEU A 48 -9.03 -14.57 5.69
C LEU A 48 -9.64 -14.90 7.06
N ALA A 49 -10.10 -13.90 7.81
CA ALA A 49 -10.78 -14.14 9.09
C ALA A 49 -12.09 -14.91 8.90
N ILE A 50 -12.88 -14.55 7.88
CA ILE A 50 -14.14 -15.25 7.57
C ILE A 50 -13.86 -16.65 7.03
N GLU A 51 -12.91 -16.83 6.14
CA GLU A 51 -12.53 -18.13 5.58
C GLU A 51 -12.07 -19.08 6.67
N LYS A 52 -11.28 -18.58 7.62
CA LYS A 52 -10.84 -19.36 8.78
C LYS A 52 -12.03 -19.76 9.67
N LEU A 53 -12.97 -18.84 9.91
CA LEU A 53 -14.16 -19.10 10.73
C LEU A 53 -15.09 -20.13 10.10
N LEU A 54 -15.26 -20.08 8.78
CA LEU A 54 -16.15 -20.95 8.02
C LEU A 54 -15.45 -22.21 7.48
N ALA A 55 -14.15 -22.37 7.73
CA ALA A 55 -13.31 -23.45 7.20
C ALA A 55 -13.41 -23.60 5.67
N ILE A 56 -13.42 -22.48 4.95
CA ILE A 56 -13.49 -22.44 3.49
C ILE A 56 -12.09 -22.62 2.90
N GLU A 57 -11.93 -23.56 1.99
CA GLU A 57 -10.71 -23.75 1.21
C GLU A 57 -10.69 -22.80 0.01
N VAL A 58 -9.55 -22.13 -0.18
CA VAL A 58 -9.33 -21.16 -1.25
C VAL A 58 -8.51 -21.81 -2.38
N PRO A 59 -8.90 -21.69 -3.63
CA PRO A 59 -8.12 -22.18 -4.76
C PRO A 59 -6.71 -21.58 -4.79
N GLN A 60 -5.71 -22.39 -5.12
CA GLN A 60 -4.32 -21.95 -5.15
C GLN A 60 -4.08 -20.76 -6.09
N LYS A 61 -4.75 -20.73 -7.25
CA LYS A 61 -4.71 -19.58 -8.19
C LYS A 61 -5.13 -18.28 -7.51
N ALA A 62 -6.22 -18.31 -6.74
CA ALA A 62 -6.71 -17.14 -6.01
C ALA A 62 -5.72 -16.70 -4.92
N THR A 63 -5.12 -17.64 -4.21
CA THR A 63 -4.08 -17.34 -3.19
C THR A 63 -2.89 -16.62 -3.80
N TRP A 64 -2.36 -17.11 -4.92
CA TRP A 64 -1.25 -16.45 -5.60
C TRP A 64 -1.61 -15.05 -6.11
N MET A 65 -2.82 -14.89 -6.65
CA MET A 65 -3.26 -13.58 -7.13
C MET A 65 -3.48 -12.58 -6.00
N ARG A 66 -4.08 -13.03 -4.88
CA ARG A 66 -4.20 -12.19 -3.68
C ARG A 66 -2.84 -11.72 -3.17
N MET A 67 -1.84 -12.61 -3.17
CA MET A 67 -0.48 -12.27 -2.79
C MET A 67 0.10 -11.21 -3.74
N CYS A 68 0.00 -11.43 -5.04
CA CYS A 68 0.50 -10.50 -6.05
C CYS A 68 -0.11 -9.10 -5.90
N LEU A 69 -1.43 -9.01 -5.81
CA LEU A 69 -2.14 -7.73 -5.66
C LEU A 69 -1.88 -7.06 -4.31
N SER A 70 -1.71 -7.83 -3.24
CA SER A 70 -1.34 -7.28 -1.93
C SER A 70 0.05 -6.65 -1.95
N GLU A 71 1.02 -7.27 -2.64
CA GLU A 71 2.35 -6.68 -2.79
C GLU A 71 2.35 -5.45 -3.71
N LEU A 72 1.56 -5.46 -4.78
CA LEU A 72 1.35 -4.26 -5.59
C LEU A 72 0.73 -3.12 -4.78
N THR A 73 -0.25 -3.42 -3.95
CA THR A 73 -0.87 -2.45 -3.03
C THR A 73 0.13 -1.94 -2.00
N ARG A 74 1.03 -2.79 -1.51
CA ARG A 74 2.11 -2.39 -0.61
C ARG A 74 3.03 -1.36 -1.26
N ILE A 75 3.49 -1.62 -2.49
CA ILE A 75 4.35 -0.67 -3.21
C ILE A 75 3.58 0.63 -3.49
N HIS A 76 2.31 0.52 -3.89
CA HIS A 76 1.43 1.68 -4.06
C HIS A 76 1.36 2.55 -2.79
N SER A 77 1.18 1.94 -1.63
CA SER A 77 1.18 2.62 -0.34
C SER A 77 2.52 3.31 -0.05
N HIS A 78 3.63 2.64 -0.33
CA HIS A 78 4.96 3.20 -0.14
C HIS A 78 5.23 4.41 -1.05
N LEU A 79 4.75 4.39 -2.28
CA LEU A 79 4.87 5.53 -3.19
C LEU A 79 4.09 6.75 -2.68
N VAL A 80 2.89 6.57 -2.14
CA VAL A 80 2.13 7.66 -1.50
C VAL A 80 2.88 8.21 -0.31
N TRP A 81 3.35 7.33 0.57
CA TRP A 81 4.09 7.75 1.75
C TRP A 81 5.36 8.52 1.37
N LEU A 82 6.18 8.00 0.47
CA LEU A 82 7.42 8.63 0.05
C LEU A 82 7.18 10.02 -0.57
N GLY A 83 6.20 10.12 -1.46
CA GLY A 83 5.86 11.37 -2.12
C GLY A 83 5.36 12.44 -1.15
N THR A 84 4.44 12.09 -0.25
CA THR A 84 3.85 13.02 0.71
C THR A 84 4.84 13.44 1.80
N SER A 85 5.64 12.51 2.31
CA SER A 85 6.68 12.81 3.31
C SER A 85 7.76 13.73 2.74
N ALA A 86 8.22 13.46 1.53
CA ALA A 86 9.18 14.32 0.85
C ALA A 86 8.60 15.72 0.55
N LEU A 87 7.33 15.79 0.17
CA LEU A 87 6.62 17.06 -0.03
C LEU A 87 6.60 17.91 1.24
N GLU A 88 6.25 17.30 2.40
CA GLU A 88 6.22 17.98 3.70
C GLU A 88 7.62 18.50 4.11
N LEU A 89 8.67 17.85 3.67
CA LEU A 89 10.05 18.28 3.91
C LEU A 89 10.58 19.25 2.84
N GLY A 90 9.75 19.62 1.87
CA GLY A 90 10.06 20.62 0.86
C GLY A 90 10.62 20.06 -0.46
N ALA A 91 10.69 18.73 -0.63
CA ALA A 91 11.10 18.09 -1.88
C ALA A 91 9.89 17.84 -2.79
N ILE A 92 9.30 18.92 -3.31
CA ILE A 92 8.05 18.91 -4.10
C ILE A 92 8.16 18.01 -5.33
N SER A 93 9.31 17.96 -6.00
CA SER A 93 9.52 17.12 -7.16
C SER A 93 9.29 15.64 -6.91
N MET A 94 9.68 15.17 -5.73
CA MET A 94 9.50 13.77 -5.31
C MET A 94 8.04 13.31 -5.39
N PHE A 95 7.10 14.19 -5.00
CA PHE A 95 5.68 13.92 -5.08
C PHE A 95 5.24 13.59 -6.51
N TRP A 96 5.69 14.36 -7.50
CA TRP A 96 5.31 14.13 -8.89
C TRP A 96 5.85 12.82 -9.44
N TYR A 97 7.12 12.50 -9.18
CA TYR A 97 7.73 11.25 -9.64
C TYR A 97 7.06 10.01 -9.03
N THR A 98 6.85 10.00 -7.73
CA THR A 98 6.22 8.86 -7.05
C THR A 98 4.75 8.68 -7.44
N PHE A 99 4.03 9.77 -7.69
CA PHE A 99 2.63 9.71 -8.09
C PHE A 99 2.43 9.32 -9.54
N ASP A 100 3.39 9.61 -10.42
CA ASP A 100 3.41 9.07 -11.79
C ASP A 100 3.53 7.54 -11.79
N ASP A 101 4.47 7.01 -11.02
CA ASP A 101 4.63 5.56 -10.88
C ASP A 101 3.47 4.90 -10.12
N ARG A 102 2.86 5.61 -9.16
CA ARG A 102 1.65 5.18 -8.49
C ARG A 102 0.47 5.07 -9.46
N ASP A 103 0.32 6.00 -10.38
CA ASP A 103 -0.78 5.99 -11.34
C ASP A 103 -0.80 4.71 -12.17
N MET A 104 0.37 4.21 -12.56
CA MET A 104 0.50 2.93 -13.24
C MET A 104 0.05 1.73 -12.40
N THR A 105 0.18 1.78 -11.07
CA THR A 105 -0.38 0.72 -10.19
C THR A 105 -1.89 0.78 -10.16
N LEU A 106 -2.47 1.98 -10.21
CA LEU A 106 -3.92 2.16 -10.27
C LEU A 106 -4.50 1.59 -11.57
N ASP A 107 -3.80 1.73 -12.68
CA ASP A 107 -4.20 1.13 -13.97
C ASP A 107 -4.22 -0.40 -13.88
N LEU A 108 -3.26 -1.01 -13.19
CA LEU A 108 -3.26 -2.45 -12.95
C LEU A 108 -4.46 -2.90 -12.10
N PHE A 109 -4.84 -2.14 -11.07
CA PHE A 109 -6.02 -2.44 -10.28
C PHE A 109 -7.30 -2.28 -11.11
N GLU A 110 -7.40 -1.21 -11.90
CA GLU A 110 -8.54 -0.97 -12.78
C GLU A 110 -8.72 -2.09 -13.81
N MET A 111 -7.63 -2.63 -14.36
CA MET A 111 -7.68 -3.79 -15.24
C MET A 111 -8.36 -5.00 -14.61
N VAL A 112 -8.09 -5.23 -13.32
CA VAL A 112 -8.55 -6.43 -12.61
C VAL A 112 -10.00 -6.32 -12.15
N CYS A 113 -10.42 -5.14 -11.71
CA CYS A 113 -11.72 -4.97 -11.04
C CYS A 113 -12.56 -3.80 -11.54
N GLY A 114 -12.09 -3.05 -12.55
CA GLY A 114 -12.80 -1.89 -13.10
C GLY A 114 -12.75 -0.64 -12.23
N THR A 115 -12.05 -0.67 -11.10
CA THR A 115 -11.87 0.49 -10.21
C THR A 115 -10.40 0.69 -9.87
N ARG A 116 -10.01 1.95 -9.74
CA ARG A 116 -8.61 2.31 -9.43
C ARG A 116 -8.25 2.08 -7.97
N MET A 117 -9.20 2.25 -7.06
CA MET A 117 -9.05 2.07 -5.61
C MET A 117 -10.33 1.42 -5.05
N HIS A 118 -10.22 0.81 -3.85
CA HIS A 118 -11.35 0.15 -3.20
C HIS A 118 -11.99 -0.90 -4.10
N THR A 119 -11.17 -1.89 -4.42
CA THR A 119 -11.39 -2.84 -5.52
C THR A 119 -12.50 -3.84 -5.26
N ARG A 120 -12.78 -4.16 -3.99
CA ARG A 120 -13.70 -5.23 -3.60
C ARG A 120 -13.44 -6.53 -4.38
N TYR A 121 -12.18 -6.80 -4.66
CA TYR A 121 -11.80 -7.89 -5.55
C TYR A 121 -11.57 -9.20 -4.81
N PHE A 122 -11.08 -9.16 -3.58
CA PHE A 122 -10.95 -10.34 -2.76
C PHE A 122 -12.31 -10.72 -2.18
N GLN A 123 -12.76 -11.92 -2.50
CA GLN A 123 -14.04 -12.44 -2.02
C GLN A 123 -13.79 -13.69 -1.16
N THR A 124 -14.67 -13.92 -0.21
CA THR A 124 -14.60 -15.14 0.61
C THR A 124 -14.66 -16.39 -0.28
N GLY A 125 -13.63 -17.21 -0.22
CA GLY A 125 -13.47 -18.40 -1.06
C GLY A 125 -12.72 -18.17 -2.38
N GLY A 126 -12.31 -16.91 -2.70
CA GLY A 126 -11.58 -16.66 -3.95
C GLY A 126 -11.44 -15.20 -4.32
N LEU A 127 -11.76 -14.90 -5.57
CA LEU A 127 -11.70 -13.59 -6.21
C LEU A 127 -13.06 -13.28 -6.82
N ALA A 128 -13.39 -12.00 -7.01
CA ALA A 128 -14.64 -11.56 -7.60
C ALA A 128 -14.77 -12.00 -9.07
N GLU A 129 -13.68 -11.88 -9.81
CA GLU A 129 -13.60 -12.19 -11.24
C GLU A 129 -12.25 -12.84 -11.57
N ASP A 130 -12.16 -13.44 -12.75
CA ASP A 130 -10.90 -14.03 -13.23
C ASP A 130 -9.96 -12.91 -13.73
N ILE A 131 -8.67 -13.24 -13.82
CA ILE A 131 -7.64 -12.28 -14.21
C ILE A 131 -7.79 -11.96 -15.69
N PRO A 132 -7.86 -10.68 -16.07
CA PRO A 132 -8.00 -10.28 -17.46
C PRO A 132 -6.75 -10.60 -18.27
N GLU A 133 -6.96 -10.80 -19.57
CA GLU A 133 -5.85 -10.95 -20.52
C GLU A 133 -4.97 -9.70 -20.53
N GLY A 134 -3.65 -9.89 -20.62
CA GLY A 134 -2.68 -8.80 -20.62
C GLY A 134 -2.22 -8.30 -19.25
N PHE A 135 -2.90 -8.67 -18.16
CA PHE A 135 -2.52 -8.21 -16.81
C PHE A 135 -1.09 -8.61 -16.45
N TYR A 136 -0.71 -9.88 -16.68
CA TYR A 136 0.63 -10.35 -16.30
C TYR A 136 1.75 -9.67 -17.08
N GLU A 137 1.52 -9.34 -18.34
CA GLU A 137 2.46 -8.63 -19.20
C GLU A 137 2.68 -7.21 -18.68
N GLN A 138 1.61 -6.49 -18.36
CA GLN A 138 1.68 -5.13 -17.84
C GLN A 138 2.28 -5.09 -16.43
N ALA A 139 1.89 -6.00 -15.54
CA ALA A 139 2.47 -6.10 -14.21
C ALA A 139 3.97 -6.39 -14.26
N ARG A 140 4.42 -7.28 -15.14
CA ARG A 140 5.85 -7.54 -15.34
C ARG A 140 6.60 -6.35 -15.93
N ALA A 141 6.00 -5.62 -16.86
CA ALA A 141 6.57 -4.42 -17.42
C ALA A 141 6.78 -3.35 -16.33
N TRP A 142 5.76 -3.16 -15.49
CA TRP A 142 5.84 -2.26 -14.35
C TRP A 142 6.90 -2.69 -13.35
N CYS A 143 6.95 -3.97 -12.94
CA CYS A 143 7.98 -4.49 -12.04
C CYS A 143 9.42 -4.31 -12.59
N LYS A 144 9.61 -4.34 -13.91
CA LYS A 144 10.92 -4.06 -14.53
C LYS A 144 11.29 -2.59 -14.52
N LYS A 145 10.31 -1.69 -14.54
CA LYS A 145 10.52 -0.24 -14.47
C LYS A 145 10.91 0.21 -13.05
N MET A 146 10.28 -0.37 -12.03
CA MET A 146 10.39 0.11 -10.65
C MET A 146 11.81 0.18 -10.07
N PRO A 147 12.72 -0.78 -10.26
CA PRO A 147 14.08 -0.65 -9.73
C PRO A 147 14.77 0.63 -10.21
N LYS A 148 14.62 0.97 -11.49
CA LYS A 148 15.18 2.20 -12.05
C LYS A 148 14.52 3.46 -11.48
N ALA A 149 13.21 3.44 -11.28
CA ALA A 149 12.50 4.53 -10.63
C ALA A 149 12.98 4.76 -9.19
N ILE A 150 13.24 3.67 -8.44
CA ILE A 150 13.78 3.75 -7.09
C ILE A 150 15.18 4.38 -7.10
N ASP A 151 16.05 4.00 -8.03
CA ASP A 151 17.39 4.61 -8.19
C ASP A 151 17.27 6.13 -8.47
N GLU A 152 16.27 6.54 -9.28
CA GLU A 152 15.98 7.96 -9.54
C GLU A 152 15.48 8.69 -8.28
N TYR A 153 14.65 8.05 -7.44
CA TYR A 153 14.22 8.61 -6.15
C TYR A 153 15.39 8.79 -5.19
N GLU A 154 16.26 7.79 -5.07
CA GLU A 154 17.49 7.89 -4.26
C GLU A 154 18.34 9.06 -4.74
N ALA A 155 18.57 9.19 -6.03
CA ALA A 155 19.38 10.28 -6.59
C ALA A 155 18.79 11.67 -6.32
N ILE A 156 17.44 11.82 -6.33
CA ILE A 156 16.77 13.08 -6.00
C ILE A 156 16.97 13.41 -4.51
N LEU A 157 16.81 12.42 -3.63
CA LEU A 157 16.95 12.60 -2.18
C LEU A 157 18.41 12.89 -1.79
N GLU A 158 19.38 12.17 -2.36
CA GLU A 158 20.81 12.46 -2.19
C GLU A 158 21.21 13.82 -2.77
N GLY A 159 20.59 14.22 -3.88
CA GLY A 159 20.79 15.55 -4.45
C GLY A 159 20.35 16.65 -3.51
N ALA A 160 19.33 16.45 -2.70
CA ALA A 160 18.89 17.40 -1.68
C ALA A 160 19.97 17.61 -0.59
N GLU A 161 20.75 16.62 -0.26
CA GLU A 161 21.89 16.72 0.67
C GLU A 161 22.95 17.70 0.19
N ARG A 162 23.29 17.67 -1.10
CA ARG A 162 24.27 18.58 -1.72
C ARG A 162 23.89 20.05 -1.60
N TYR A 163 22.62 20.35 -1.41
CA TYR A 163 22.11 21.70 -1.20
C TYR A 163 21.95 22.06 0.28
N GLY A 164 22.54 21.27 1.19
CA GLY A 164 22.53 21.54 2.63
C GLY A 164 21.16 21.30 3.29
N LYS A 165 20.29 20.55 2.65
CA LYS A 165 19.01 20.12 3.24
C LYS A 165 19.20 18.78 3.93
N PRO A 166 18.70 18.60 5.16
CA PRO A 166 18.90 17.38 5.92
C PRO A 166 18.22 16.19 5.25
N VAL A 167 18.93 15.07 5.17
CA VAL A 167 18.49 13.76 4.65
C VAL A 167 17.51 13.03 5.61
N TRP A 168 17.14 13.69 6.70
CA TRP A 168 16.23 13.15 7.73
C TRP A 168 14.94 12.54 7.18
N ALA A 169 14.50 13.00 6.01
CA ALA A 169 13.33 12.47 5.33
C ALA A 169 13.46 11.00 4.97
N THR A 170 14.63 10.61 4.50
CA THR A 170 14.89 9.24 4.05
C THR A 170 14.94 8.29 5.23
N GLU A 171 15.58 8.70 6.31
CA GLU A 171 15.68 7.90 7.54
C GLU A 171 14.34 7.73 8.23
N VAL A 172 13.57 8.80 8.40
CA VAL A 172 12.24 8.73 9.00
C VAL A 172 11.33 7.83 8.20
N GLY A 173 11.41 7.91 6.88
CA GLY A 173 10.61 7.07 6.02
C GLY A 173 11.00 5.61 6.06
N TYR A 174 12.26 5.33 6.07
CA TYR A 174 12.78 3.99 6.21
C TYR A 174 12.35 3.37 7.55
N CYS A 175 12.48 4.09 8.65
CA CYS A 175 12.02 3.66 9.95
C CYS A 175 10.51 3.41 10.00
N ALA A 176 9.70 4.25 9.35
CA ALA A 176 8.26 4.04 9.26
C ALA A 176 7.90 2.77 8.46
N LEU A 177 8.65 2.48 7.40
CA LEU A 177 8.51 1.25 6.63
C LEU A 177 8.91 0.02 7.43
N GLU A 178 10.02 0.06 8.16
CA GLU A 178 10.47 -1.04 9.01
C GLU A 178 9.54 -1.29 10.20
N SER A 179 9.03 -0.23 10.82
CA SER A 179 8.14 -0.35 11.97
C SER A 179 6.76 -0.90 11.62
N GLY A 180 6.46 -1.06 10.33
CA GLY A 180 5.17 -1.56 9.88
C GLY A 180 4.02 -0.57 10.03
N CYS A 181 4.30 0.71 10.32
CA CYS A 181 3.28 1.75 10.46
C CYS A 181 2.41 1.90 9.22
N PHE A 182 2.92 1.50 8.06
CA PHE A 182 2.21 1.49 6.78
C PHE A 182 2.19 0.10 6.13
N GLY A 183 2.16 -0.96 6.92
CA GLY A 183 2.25 -2.33 6.40
C GLY A 183 3.62 -2.65 5.80
N GLY A 184 4.61 -1.80 6.04
CA GLY A 184 5.98 -1.98 5.59
C GLY A 184 6.61 -3.17 6.29
N THR A 185 7.28 -3.98 5.55
CA THR A 185 8.13 -5.04 6.03
C THR A 185 9.48 -4.86 5.36
N HIS A 186 10.50 -5.43 5.95
CA HIS A 186 11.93 -5.39 5.62
C HIS A 186 12.34 -5.53 4.14
N PHE A 187 11.47 -5.25 3.18
CA PHE A 187 11.70 -5.59 1.79
C PHE A 187 12.64 -4.67 1.03
N LEU A 188 12.85 -3.45 1.49
CA LEU A 188 13.56 -2.52 0.63
C LEU A 188 15.08 -2.53 0.82
N ARG A 189 15.61 -2.86 1.98
CA ARG A 189 17.03 -3.21 2.22
C ARG A 189 17.25 -3.64 3.68
N PRO A 190 17.74 -4.84 3.96
CA PRO A 190 18.14 -5.23 5.30
C PRO A 190 19.49 -4.64 5.74
N GLU A 191 20.12 -3.81 4.93
CA GLU A 191 21.49 -3.30 5.13
C GLU A 191 21.60 -1.86 4.69
N PRO A 192 22.34 -1.06 5.38
CA PRO A 192 22.91 -1.04 6.74
C PRO A 192 22.09 -0.22 7.75
N TRP A 193 20.88 0.18 7.39
CA TRP A 193 20.07 1.20 8.06
C TRP A 193 19.49 0.75 9.41
N GLY A 194 19.28 -0.55 9.58
CA GLY A 194 18.75 -1.12 10.82
C GLY A 194 19.75 -1.24 11.96
N THR A 195 21.01 -0.90 11.76
CA THR A 195 22.06 -1.03 12.79
C THR A 195 22.49 0.30 13.39
N ALA A 196 21.91 1.41 12.97
CA ALA A 196 22.27 2.75 13.42
C ALA A 196 21.43 3.28 14.61
N TRP A 197 20.56 2.44 15.22
CA TRP A 197 19.73 2.81 16.37
C TRP A 197 19.96 1.92 17.58
#